data_2b23164b11bf960fda253ef3b8913f06
#
_entry.id   2b23164b11bf960fda253ef3b8913f06
#
_cell.length_a   1.000
_cell.length_b   1.000
_cell.length_c   1.000
_cell.angle_alpha   90.00
_cell.angle_beta   90.00
_cell.angle_gamma   90.00
#
_symmetry.space_group_name_H-M   'P 1'
#
loop_
_entity.id
_entity.type
_entity.pdbx_description
1 polymer ?
#
loop_
_entity_poly.entity_id
_entity_poly.type
_entity_poly.pdbx_seq_one_letter_code
_entity_poly.pdbx_strand_id
1 'polypeptide(L)'
;MLVSEEKTGKEHLTETQRLAKMDTAIEIMAARIGICMQRIFAEEEKPEAEQNQELLSRLNKEMVILYAERDRMYGGDKKVHDKILNQYSKEVKDYYLGKKKNVR
;
A
#
# COMPACT_ATOMS: atom_id res chain seq x y z
N MET A 1 -18.31 31.51 6.38
CA MET A 1 -18.19 30.68 5.67
C MET A 1 -16.92 30.05 5.41
N LEU A 2 -16.29 30.27 4.44
CA LEU A 2 -15.06 29.62 4.10
C LEU A 2 -13.97 29.89 5.12
N VAL A 3 -14.03 31.02 5.71
CA VAL A 3 -13.05 31.40 6.69
C VAL A 3 -13.05 30.46 7.87
N SER A 4 -14.22 30.02 8.24
CA SER A 4 -14.32 29.14 9.37
C SER A 4 -13.66 27.81 9.08
N GLU A 5 -13.81 27.32 7.89
CA GLU A 5 -13.19 26.07 7.54
C GLU A 5 -11.68 26.16 7.56
N GLU A 6 -11.16 27.25 7.10
CA GLU A 6 -9.73 27.41 7.12
C GLU A 6 -9.19 27.45 8.51
N LYS A 7 -9.95 28.01 9.42
CA LYS A 7 -9.50 28.08 10.77
C LYS A 7 -9.57 26.77 11.48
N THR A 8 -10.50 25.92 11.12
CA THR A 8 -10.67 24.68 11.80
C THR A 8 -9.56 23.73 11.54
N GLY A 9 -8.68 24.07 10.67
CA GLY A 9 -7.55 23.31 10.64
C GLY A 9 -7.14 22.69 9.40
N LYS A 10 -5.94 22.29 9.39
CA LYS A 10 -5.35 21.69 8.28
C LYS A 10 -5.94 20.37 7.98
N GLU A 11 -6.61 19.79 8.94
CA GLU A 11 -7.17 18.48 8.72
C GLU A 11 -8.53 18.50 8.09
N HIS A 12 -9.11 19.68 7.93
CA HIS A 12 -10.42 19.78 7.34
C HIS A 12 -10.30 19.74 5.82
N LEU A 13 -10.81 18.68 5.22
CA LEU A 13 -10.75 18.51 3.78
C LEU A 13 -12.13 18.68 3.19
N THR A 14 -12.19 19.20 1.97
CA THR A 14 -13.45 19.24 1.23
C THR A 14 -13.83 17.81 0.87
N GLU A 15 -15.07 17.63 0.47
CA GLU A 15 -15.55 16.32 0.05
C GLU A 15 -14.74 15.80 -1.12
N THR A 16 -14.45 16.65 -2.10
CA THR A 16 -13.67 16.26 -3.25
C THR A 16 -12.26 15.84 -2.86
N GLN A 17 -11.64 16.58 -1.95
CA GLN A 17 -10.31 16.25 -1.50
C GLN A 17 -10.27 14.93 -0.76
N ARG A 18 -11.29 14.65 0.02
CA ARG A 18 -11.36 13.38 0.74
C ARG A 18 -11.51 12.22 -0.21
N LEU A 19 -12.35 12.37 -1.24
CA LEU A 19 -12.52 11.32 -2.21
C LEU A 19 -11.25 11.07 -2.99
N ALA A 20 -10.57 12.13 -3.39
CA ALA A 20 -9.32 12.00 -4.12
C ALA A 20 -8.25 11.31 -3.27
N LYS A 21 -8.20 11.63 -1.99
CA LYS A 21 -7.23 11.03 -1.10
C LYS A 21 -7.53 9.54 -0.90
N MET A 22 -8.80 9.19 -0.80
CA MET A 22 -9.20 7.80 -0.68
C MET A 22 -8.86 7.03 -1.95
N ASP A 23 -9.12 7.59 -3.12
CA ASP A 23 -8.81 6.94 -4.37
C ASP A 23 -7.31 6.67 -4.48
N THR A 24 -6.50 7.64 -4.10
CA THR A 24 -5.05 7.48 -4.11
C THR A 24 -4.62 6.35 -3.17
N ALA A 25 -5.19 6.32 -1.97
CA ALA A 25 -4.85 5.28 -1.01
C ALA A 25 -5.24 3.90 -1.54
N ILE A 26 -6.39 3.80 -2.18
CA ILE A 26 -6.85 2.53 -2.75
C ILE A 26 -5.86 2.04 -3.81
N GLU A 27 -5.41 2.94 -4.68
CA GLU A 27 -4.48 2.57 -5.73
C GLU A 27 -3.14 2.12 -5.18
N ILE A 28 -2.63 2.86 -4.20
CA ILE A 28 -1.35 2.51 -3.59
C ILE A 28 -1.46 1.17 -2.87
N MET A 29 -2.56 0.96 -2.16
CA MET A 29 -2.76 -0.28 -1.43
C MET A 29 -2.84 -1.47 -2.37
N ALA A 30 -3.58 -1.32 -3.47
CA ALA A 30 -3.67 -2.38 -4.47
C ALA A 30 -2.30 -2.70 -5.05
N ALA A 31 -1.50 -1.68 -5.34
CA ALA A 31 -0.16 -1.89 -5.88
C ALA A 31 0.74 -2.57 -4.85
N ARG A 32 0.64 -2.18 -3.59
CA ARG A 32 1.46 -2.77 -2.54
C ARG A 32 1.13 -4.25 -2.33
N ILE A 33 -0.15 -4.58 -2.37
CA ILE A 33 -0.60 -5.97 -2.28
C ILE A 33 -0.09 -6.74 -3.49
N GLY A 34 -0.17 -6.14 -4.68
CA GLY A 34 0.32 -6.77 -5.90
C GLY A 34 1.80 -7.10 -5.84
N ILE A 35 2.59 -6.21 -5.24
CA ILE A 35 4.03 -6.46 -5.07
C ILE A 35 4.26 -7.70 -4.21
N CYS A 36 3.54 -7.81 -3.11
CA CYS A 36 3.68 -8.95 -2.22
C CYS A 36 3.28 -10.24 -2.94
N MET A 37 2.20 -10.20 -3.72
CA MET A 37 1.78 -11.35 -4.49
C MET A 37 2.82 -11.76 -5.51
N GLN A 38 3.42 -10.80 -6.19
CA GLN A 38 4.45 -11.10 -7.17
C GLN A 38 5.66 -11.77 -6.54
N ARG A 39 6.02 -11.33 -5.35
CA ARG A 39 7.14 -11.94 -4.63
C ARG A 39 6.83 -13.37 -4.23
N ILE A 40 5.60 -13.63 -3.81
CA ILE A 40 5.18 -14.99 -3.47
C ILE A 40 5.24 -15.86 -4.71
N PHE A 41 4.67 -15.39 -5.82
CA PHE A 41 4.65 -16.17 -7.04
C PHE A 41 6.06 -16.46 -7.56
N ALA A 42 6.93 -15.47 -7.51
CA ALA A 42 8.31 -15.66 -7.96
C ALA A 42 9.00 -16.74 -7.15
N GLU A 43 8.76 -16.80 -5.86
CA GLU A 43 9.38 -17.81 -5.03
C GLU A 43 8.75 -19.19 -5.29
N GLU A 44 7.44 -19.22 -5.50
CA GLU A 44 6.74 -20.48 -5.75
C GLU A 44 7.03 -21.06 -7.13
N GLU A 45 7.51 -20.25 -8.06
CA GLU A 45 7.88 -20.75 -9.36
C GLU A 45 9.18 -21.54 -9.35
N LYS A 46 9.97 -21.40 -8.31
CA LYS A 46 11.19 -22.18 -8.19
C LYS A 46 10.86 -23.63 -7.89
N PRO A 47 11.75 -24.56 -8.27
CA PRO A 47 11.55 -25.95 -7.87
C PRO A 47 11.41 -26.05 -6.36
N GLU A 48 10.59 -26.98 -5.92
CA GLU A 48 10.26 -27.09 -4.50
C GLU A 48 11.50 -27.13 -3.62
N ALA A 49 12.52 -27.85 -4.05
CA ALA A 49 13.73 -27.99 -3.25
C ALA A 49 14.50 -26.67 -3.12
N GLU A 50 14.25 -25.72 -4.02
CA GLU A 50 14.92 -24.44 -4.00
C GLU A 50 14.11 -23.34 -3.38
N GLN A 51 12.87 -23.63 -3.04
CA GLN A 51 12.01 -22.60 -2.47
C GLN A 51 12.41 -22.29 -1.03
N ASN A 52 12.40 -21.01 -0.72
CA ASN A 52 12.71 -20.54 0.63
C ASN A 52 11.44 -20.50 1.43
N GLN A 53 11.20 -21.53 2.24
CA GLN A 53 9.96 -21.64 2.99
C GLN A 53 9.82 -20.57 4.06
N GLU A 54 10.94 -20.13 4.61
CA GLU A 54 10.91 -19.07 5.60
C GLU A 54 10.46 -17.75 4.97
N LEU A 55 10.97 -17.48 3.77
CA LEU A 55 10.58 -16.29 3.04
C LEU A 55 9.10 -16.36 2.66
N LEU A 56 8.63 -17.51 2.18
CA LEU A 56 7.22 -17.66 1.84
C LEU A 56 6.33 -17.46 3.05
N SER A 57 6.72 -17.98 4.18
CA SER A 57 5.95 -17.79 5.41
C SER A 57 5.86 -16.31 5.77
N ARG A 58 6.96 -15.61 5.66
CA ARG A 58 7.03 -14.19 5.96
C ARG A 58 6.17 -13.37 5.00
N LEU A 59 6.23 -13.72 3.72
CA LEU A 59 5.43 -13.02 2.72
C LEU A 59 3.94 -13.26 2.91
N ASN A 60 3.57 -14.47 3.28
CA ASN A 60 2.16 -14.76 3.54
C ASN A 60 1.64 -14.03 4.76
N LYS A 61 2.47 -13.88 5.80
CA LYS A 61 2.08 -13.08 6.94
C LYS A 61 1.93 -11.61 6.57
N GLU A 62 2.82 -11.13 5.72
CA GLU A 62 2.74 -9.77 5.25
C GLU A 62 1.44 -9.55 4.49
N MET A 63 1.04 -10.52 3.68
CA MET A 63 -0.21 -10.43 2.93
C MET A 63 -1.41 -10.31 3.87
N VAL A 64 -1.42 -11.05 4.96
CA VAL A 64 -2.50 -10.98 5.94
C VAL A 64 -2.57 -9.58 6.55
N ILE A 65 -1.41 -9.02 6.88
CA ILE A 65 -1.37 -7.67 7.43
C ILE A 65 -1.89 -6.65 6.41
N LEU A 66 -1.48 -6.80 5.15
CA LEU A 66 -1.90 -5.87 4.12
C LEU A 66 -3.41 -5.91 3.91
N TYR A 67 -4.00 -7.10 3.93
CA TYR A 67 -5.45 -7.21 3.80
C TYR A 67 -6.17 -6.59 4.99
N ALA A 68 -5.64 -6.76 6.19
CA ALA A 68 -6.25 -6.16 7.37
C ALA A 68 -6.17 -4.64 7.29
N GLU A 69 -5.04 -4.13 6.80
CA GLU A 69 -4.88 -2.69 6.64
C GLU A 69 -5.80 -2.14 5.57
N ARG A 70 -6.00 -2.92 4.50
CA ARG A 70 -6.92 -2.51 3.46
C ARG A 70 -8.34 -2.35 4.02
N ASP A 71 -8.75 -3.28 4.86
CA ASP A 71 -10.06 -3.18 5.47
C ASP A 71 -10.18 -1.94 6.35
N ARG A 72 -9.13 -1.64 7.10
CA ARG A 72 -9.14 -0.43 7.93
C ARG A 72 -9.14 0.83 7.06
N MET A 73 -8.46 0.78 5.94
CA MET A 73 -8.44 1.90 5.01
C MET A 73 -9.86 2.22 4.54
N TYR A 74 -10.61 1.19 4.18
CA TYR A 74 -11.99 1.39 3.76
C TYR A 74 -12.85 1.90 4.90
N GLY A 75 -12.49 1.58 6.13
CA GLY A 75 -13.20 2.09 7.30
C GLY A 75 -12.80 3.49 7.72
N GLY A 76 -11.85 4.10 7.01
CA GLY A 76 -11.46 5.46 7.31
C GLY A 76 -10.44 5.63 8.42
N ASP A 77 -9.68 4.58 8.72
CA ASP A 77 -8.66 4.65 9.77
C ASP A 77 -7.56 5.61 9.35
N LYS A 78 -7.43 6.71 10.07
CA LYS A 78 -6.51 7.76 9.70
C LYS A 78 -5.06 7.30 9.76
N LYS A 79 -4.71 6.51 10.75
CA LYS A 79 -3.33 6.03 10.87
C LYS A 79 -2.96 5.15 9.69
N VAL A 80 -3.89 4.32 9.24
CA VAL A 80 -3.64 3.47 8.10
C VAL A 80 -3.52 4.30 6.83
N HIS A 81 -4.39 5.30 6.67
CA HIS A 81 -4.29 6.20 5.52
C HIS A 81 -2.94 6.88 5.49
N ASP A 82 -2.46 7.36 6.62
CA ASP A 82 -1.17 8.03 6.68
C ASP A 82 -0.05 7.05 6.32
N LYS A 83 -0.14 5.83 6.80
CA LYS A 83 0.87 4.83 6.50
C LYS A 83 0.90 4.52 5.01
N ILE A 84 -0.27 4.39 4.39
CA ILE A 84 -0.36 4.11 2.97
C ILE A 84 0.24 5.24 2.15
N LEU A 85 -0.16 6.46 2.46
CA LEU A 85 0.26 7.61 1.67
C LEU A 85 1.74 7.94 1.85
N ASN A 86 2.32 7.58 2.98
CA ASN A 86 3.72 7.88 3.24
C ASN A 86 4.63 6.69 3.03
N GLN A 87 4.40 5.62 3.73
CA GLN A 87 5.29 4.47 3.68
C GLN A 87 5.06 3.59 2.45
N TYR A 88 3.82 3.18 2.23
CA TYR A 88 3.55 2.26 1.12
C TYR A 88 3.71 2.95 -0.22
N SER A 89 3.39 4.22 -0.30
CA SER A 89 3.61 4.99 -1.51
C SER A 89 5.08 4.95 -1.92
N LYS A 90 5.96 5.13 -0.95
CA LYS A 90 7.39 5.09 -1.21
C LYS A 90 7.85 3.69 -1.60
N GLU A 91 7.35 2.68 -0.91
CA GLU A 91 7.73 1.30 -1.21
C GLU A 91 7.31 0.89 -2.62
N VAL A 92 6.12 1.31 -3.04
CA VAL A 92 5.64 1.02 -4.38
C VAL A 92 6.52 1.70 -5.42
N LYS A 93 6.81 2.96 -5.17
CA LYS A 93 7.64 3.73 -6.08
C LYS A 93 9.02 3.11 -6.21
N ASP A 94 9.63 2.76 -5.08
CA ASP A 94 10.97 2.18 -5.09
C ASP A 94 10.99 0.83 -5.81
N TYR A 95 9.94 0.03 -5.62
CA TYR A 95 9.86 -1.27 -6.26
C TYR A 95 9.84 -1.12 -7.79
N TYR A 96 9.00 -0.24 -8.29
CA TYR A 96 8.88 -0.07 -9.74
C TYR A 96 10.09 0.62 -10.35
N LEU A 97 10.73 1.53 -9.61
CA LEU A 97 11.97 2.13 -10.08
C LEU A 97 13.08 1.08 -10.16
N GLY A 98 13.15 0.20 -9.19
CA GLY A 98 14.13 -0.88 -9.23
C GLY A 98 13.92 -1.82 -10.39
N LYS A 99 12.65 -2.17 -10.63
CA LYS A 99 12.33 -3.02 -11.77
C LYS A 99 12.70 -2.36 -13.08
N LYS A 100 12.42 -1.08 -13.19
CA LYS A 100 12.73 -0.34 -14.39
C LYS A 100 14.21 -0.32 -14.67
N LYS A 101 15.02 -0.23 -13.62
CA LYS A 101 16.46 -0.25 -13.78
C LYS A 101 16.97 -1.61 -14.22
N ASN A 102 16.26 -2.66 -13.86
CA ASN A 102 16.69 -4.01 -14.19
C ASN A 102 16.29 -4.43 -15.59
N VAL A 103 15.43 -3.70 -16.23
CA VAL A 103 15.02 -4.01 -17.58
C VAL A 103 15.99 -3.37 -18.54
N ARG A 104 16.73 -4.12 -19.24
CA ARG A 104 17.72 -3.57 -20.12
C ARG A 104 17.79 -4.32 -21.40
#